data_0c53a071e3ae7c855381bb81f0e372fc
#
_entry.id   0c53a071e3ae7c855381bb81f0e372fc
#
_cell.length_a   1.000
_cell.length_b   1.000
_cell.length_c   1.000
_cell.angle_alpha   90.00
_cell.angle_beta   90.00
_cell.angle_gamma   90.00
#
_symmetry.space_group_name_H-M   'P 1'
#
loop_
_entity.id
_entity.type
_entity.pdbx_description
1 polymer ?
#
loop_
_entity_poly.entity_id
_entity_poly.type
_entity_poly.pdbx_seq_one_letter_code
_entity_poly.pdbx_strand_id
1 'polypeptide(L)'
;MRGIFYNIHITAGTCLLLTLSACANLNLHPDTGNTVAPPAASTEMVIPPEGHQHLKAIAEVNDFKMSGRIGIQMQGYGLSGPIQWQHTAKLDDIDLFSPFGGKVAQINKTEDGVTLTAQDGKIYQAQDTESLTQLTLGWRIPFTSLSDWIIGRPAKGVATNLSWDESGKLSKLTQDGWEVSYMEYQNKNNLDLPSKINLRNAKMNVRLVIEDWDLVEITTAQSLP
;
A
#
# COMPACT_ATOMS: atom_id res chain seq x y z
N MET A 1 2.80 38.39 43.58
CA MET A 1 2.76 37.97 44.98
C MET A 1 3.09 36.49 45.09
N ARG A 2 4.15 36.20 45.90
CA ARG A 2 4.56 34.90 46.51
C ARG A 2 4.70 33.73 45.49
N GLY A 3 5.86 33.19 45.17
CA GLY A 3 7.13 33.05 45.87
C GLY A 3 7.13 31.87 46.84
N ILE A 4 7.45 30.61 46.35
CA ILE A 4 7.89 29.57 47.29
C ILE A 4 9.08 28.87 46.64
N PHE A 5 10.26 29.19 47.23
CA PHE A 5 11.50 28.46 47.08
C PHE A 5 11.44 27.18 47.93
N TYR A 6 11.95 26.07 47.45
CA TYR A 6 12.25 24.93 48.32
C TYR A 6 13.69 24.46 48.13
N ASN A 7 14.31 24.32 49.28
CA ASN A 7 15.73 24.22 49.53
C ASN A 7 16.33 22.86 49.17
N ILE A 8 17.56 22.96 48.73
CA ILE A 8 18.58 21.93 48.61
C ILE A 8 18.99 21.42 50.00
N HIS A 9 19.04 20.12 50.21
CA HIS A 9 19.86 19.48 51.24
C HIS A 9 20.87 18.54 50.59
N ILE A 10 22.12 19.01 50.66
CA ILE A 10 23.35 18.24 50.45
C ILE A 10 23.64 17.50 51.74
N THR A 11 23.73 16.17 51.68
CA THR A 11 24.39 15.38 52.75
C THR A 11 25.55 14.63 52.15
N ALA A 12 26.72 15.05 52.56
CA ALA A 12 27.98 14.36 52.38
C ALA A 12 28.02 13.13 53.30
N GLY A 13 28.44 12.00 52.79
CA GLY A 13 28.63 10.74 53.52
C GLY A 13 29.88 10.00 53.01
N THR A 14 30.85 10.04 53.81
CA THR A 14 32.24 9.62 53.88
C THR A 14 32.50 8.17 53.47
N CYS A 15 33.49 8.00 52.64
CA CYS A 15 34.60 7.03 52.57
C CYS A 15 34.45 5.67 53.30
N LEU A 16 34.58 4.56 52.56
CA LEU A 16 35.24 3.36 53.07
C LEU A 16 35.92 2.59 51.93
N LEU A 17 37.24 2.66 51.90
CA LEU A 17 38.14 1.86 51.07
C LEU A 17 38.18 0.42 51.60
N LEU A 18 37.81 -0.55 50.76
CA LEU A 18 38.15 -1.95 50.97
C LEU A 18 38.82 -2.49 49.70
N THR A 19 40.14 -2.62 49.81
CA THR A 19 40.99 -3.34 48.87
C THR A 19 40.80 -4.84 49.02
N LEU A 20 40.35 -5.54 48.00
CA LEU A 20 40.53 -6.98 47.87
C LEU A 20 41.21 -7.28 46.54
N SER A 21 42.46 -7.68 46.71
CA SER A 21 43.27 -8.34 45.67
C SER A 21 42.65 -9.69 45.33
N ALA A 22 42.29 -9.89 44.08
CA ALA A 22 42.01 -11.21 43.55
C ALA A 22 42.74 -11.42 42.24
N CYS A 23 43.49 -12.49 42.18
CA CYS A 23 44.45 -12.90 41.22
C CYS A 23 43.90 -12.97 39.78
N ALA A 24 44.72 -12.44 38.89
CA ALA A 24 44.56 -12.61 37.45
C ALA A 24 44.82 -14.08 37.04
N ASN A 25 43.86 -14.74 36.44
CA ASN A 25 44.15 -15.84 35.56
C ASN A 25 44.02 -15.33 34.10
N LEU A 26 45.18 -15.00 33.55
CA LEU A 26 45.33 -14.78 32.10
C LEU A 26 45.29 -16.13 31.39
N ASN A 27 44.14 -16.53 30.92
CA ASN A 27 44.07 -17.52 29.87
C ASN A 27 44.11 -16.76 28.53
N LEU A 28 45.32 -16.63 28.01
CA LEU A 28 45.55 -16.27 26.60
C LEU A 28 45.13 -17.46 25.71
N HIS A 29 43.88 -17.41 25.26
CA HIS A 29 43.50 -18.16 24.07
C HIS A 29 43.64 -17.20 22.88
N PRO A 30 44.37 -17.56 21.85
CA PRO A 30 44.31 -16.88 20.58
C PRO A 30 43.03 -17.35 19.87
N ASP A 31 41.91 -16.68 20.13
CA ASP A 31 40.69 -16.96 19.41
C ASP A 31 40.67 -16.09 18.16
N THR A 32 41.24 -16.65 17.09
CA THR A 32 40.99 -16.23 15.72
C THR A 32 39.65 -16.80 15.31
N GLY A 33 38.60 -16.14 15.69
CA GLY A 33 37.25 -16.47 15.29
C GLY A 33 36.46 -15.20 15.02
N ASN A 34 36.80 -14.53 13.92
CA ASN A 34 35.93 -13.52 13.33
C ASN A 34 34.75 -14.25 12.72
N THR A 35 33.82 -14.70 13.57
CA THR A 35 32.53 -15.21 13.10
C THR A 35 31.75 -14.00 12.62
N VAL A 36 32.00 -13.63 11.36
CA VAL A 36 31.08 -12.78 10.62
C VAL A 36 29.75 -13.51 10.66
N ALA A 37 28.78 -12.98 11.39
CA ALA A 37 27.42 -13.46 11.32
C ALA A 37 27.06 -13.54 9.84
N PRO A 38 26.48 -14.66 9.37
CA PRO A 38 26.06 -14.74 7.97
C PRO A 38 25.13 -13.55 7.72
N PRO A 39 25.26 -12.84 6.59
CA PRO A 39 24.34 -11.79 6.25
C PRO A 39 22.94 -12.39 6.36
N ALA A 40 22.06 -11.68 7.06
CA ALA A 40 20.67 -12.08 7.18
C ALA A 40 20.21 -12.49 5.79
N ALA A 41 19.84 -13.75 5.64
CA ALA A 41 19.38 -14.28 4.37
C ALA A 41 18.28 -13.35 3.91
N SER A 42 18.52 -12.60 2.85
CA SER A 42 17.47 -11.96 2.10
C SER A 42 16.55 -13.11 1.73
N THR A 43 15.37 -13.18 2.35
CA THR A 43 14.36 -14.15 2.02
C THR A 43 14.02 -13.87 0.57
N GLU A 44 14.64 -14.60 -0.35
CA GLU A 44 14.24 -14.56 -1.76
C GLU A 44 12.75 -14.84 -1.77
N MET A 45 12.03 -13.89 -2.31
CA MET A 45 10.58 -13.90 -2.38
C MET A 45 10.16 -14.98 -3.36
N VAL A 46 9.92 -16.19 -2.84
CA VAL A 46 9.58 -17.34 -3.65
C VAL A 46 8.13 -17.20 -4.07
N ILE A 47 7.92 -16.90 -5.35
CA ILE A 47 6.59 -16.95 -5.96
C ILE A 47 6.30 -18.43 -6.27
N PRO A 48 5.20 -19.00 -5.78
CA PRO A 48 4.83 -20.38 -6.09
C PRO A 48 4.52 -20.55 -7.59
N PRO A 49 4.64 -21.74 -8.16
CA PRO A 49 4.35 -21.97 -9.58
C PRO A 49 2.97 -21.49 -10.01
N GLU A 50 1.96 -21.73 -9.19
CA GLU A 50 0.56 -21.27 -9.39
C GLU A 50 0.50 -19.73 -9.39
N GLY A 51 1.29 -19.07 -8.54
CA GLY A 51 1.39 -17.61 -8.49
C GLY A 51 2.00 -17.03 -9.77
N HIS A 52 3.00 -17.69 -10.33
CA HIS A 52 3.52 -17.31 -11.66
C HIS A 52 2.48 -17.46 -12.76
N GLN A 53 1.67 -18.52 -12.73
CA GLN A 53 0.60 -18.72 -13.70
C GLN A 53 -0.48 -17.63 -13.57
N HIS A 54 -0.92 -17.33 -12.35
CA HIS A 54 -1.91 -16.29 -12.10
C HIS A 54 -1.39 -14.90 -12.55
N LEU A 55 -0.18 -14.51 -12.14
CA LEU A 55 0.41 -13.24 -12.57
C LEU A 55 0.54 -13.14 -14.10
N LYS A 56 0.91 -14.23 -14.77
CA LYS A 56 0.97 -14.29 -16.23
C LYS A 56 -0.41 -14.11 -16.86
N ALA A 57 -1.45 -14.72 -16.30
CA ALA A 57 -2.80 -14.60 -16.80
C ALA A 57 -3.34 -13.16 -16.73
N ILE A 58 -3.05 -12.45 -15.65
CA ILE A 58 -3.50 -11.06 -15.47
C ILE A 58 -2.51 -10.01 -16.01
N ALA A 59 -1.35 -10.42 -16.54
CA ALA A 59 -0.33 -9.49 -17.06
C ALA A 59 -0.85 -8.63 -18.22
N GLU A 60 -1.73 -9.18 -19.03
CA GLU A 60 -2.30 -8.53 -20.22
C GLU A 60 -3.50 -7.62 -19.87
N VAL A 61 -3.96 -7.62 -18.63
CA VAL A 61 -5.05 -6.71 -18.20
C VAL A 61 -4.47 -5.31 -18.00
N ASN A 62 -4.55 -4.50 -19.03
CA ASN A 62 -4.08 -3.11 -19.02
C ASN A 62 -5.23 -2.11 -19.04
N ASP A 63 -6.37 -2.51 -19.58
CA ASP A 63 -7.58 -1.69 -19.66
C ASP A 63 -8.72 -2.42 -18.97
N PHE A 64 -9.43 -1.71 -18.11
CA PHE A 64 -10.58 -2.27 -17.40
C PHE A 64 -11.59 -1.18 -17.05
N LYS A 65 -12.83 -1.61 -16.83
CA LYS A 65 -13.81 -0.87 -16.04
C LYS A 65 -14.20 -1.71 -14.85
N MET A 66 -14.38 -1.07 -13.74
CA MET A 66 -14.91 -1.74 -12.56
C MET A 66 -16.00 -0.89 -11.90
N SER A 67 -16.97 -1.55 -11.30
CA SER A 67 -17.95 -0.94 -10.42
C SER A 67 -18.00 -1.68 -9.09
N GLY A 68 -18.35 -0.94 -8.05
CA GLY A 68 -18.40 -1.52 -6.71
C GLY A 68 -18.63 -0.49 -5.62
N ARG A 69 -18.12 -0.78 -4.44
CA ARG A 69 -18.24 0.08 -3.26
C ARG A 69 -16.89 0.34 -2.63
N ILE A 70 -16.67 1.58 -2.27
CA ILE A 70 -15.46 2.02 -1.57
C ILE A 70 -15.83 2.54 -0.17
N GLY A 71 -15.00 2.21 0.81
CA GLY A 71 -14.99 2.82 2.13
C GLY A 71 -13.61 3.35 2.43
N ILE A 72 -13.50 4.62 2.72
CA ILE A 72 -12.25 5.31 3.07
C ILE A 72 -12.37 5.80 4.49
N GLN A 73 -11.39 5.48 5.34
CA GLN A 73 -11.28 5.94 6.70
C GLN A 73 -9.95 6.63 6.93
N MET A 74 -10.01 7.85 7.44
CA MET A 74 -8.86 8.67 7.85
C MET A 74 -9.10 9.21 9.25
N GLN A 75 -8.10 9.86 9.86
CA GLN A 75 -8.30 10.52 11.16
C GLN A 75 -9.39 11.58 11.07
N GLY A 76 -10.49 11.35 11.80
CA GLY A 76 -11.62 12.30 11.89
C GLY A 76 -12.50 12.41 10.64
N TYR A 77 -12.26 11.62 9.60
CA TYR A 77 -13.04 11.65 8.36
C TYR A 77 -13.28 10.25 7.82
N GLY A 78 -14.48 10.01 7.30
CA GLY A 78 -14.83 8.76 6.60
C GLY A 78 -15.74 9.06 5.42
N LEU A 79 -15.53 8.35 4.33
CA LEU A 79 -16.36 8.36 3.14
C LEU A 79 -16.70 6.91 2.78
N SER A 80 -17.93 6.65 2.39
CA SER A 80 -18.32 5.37 1.81
C SER A 80 -19.39 5.57 0.76
N GLY A 81 -19.37 4.75 -0.28
CA GLY A 81 -20.37 4.81 -1.34
C GLY A 81 -19.98 4.00 -2.56
N PRO A 82 -20.82 4.04 -3.59
CA PRO A 82 -20.48 3.44 -4.87
C PRO A 82 -19.25 4.11 -5.52
N ILE A 83 -18.51 3.32 -6.27
CA ILE A 83 -17.39 3.74 -7.11
C ILE A 83 -17.53 3.14 -8.50
N GLN A 84 -17.19 3.91 -9.50
CA GLN A 84 -16.94 3.44 -10.86
C GLN A 84 -15.56 3.90 -11.27
N TRP A 85 -14.78 3.03 -11.88
CA TRP A 85 -13.45 3.36 -12.36
C TRP A 85 -13.24 2.75 -13.74
N GLN A 86 -12.95 3.59 -14.71
CA GLN A 86 -12.44 3.21 -16.01
C GLN A 86 -10.95 3.52 -16.05
N HIS A 87 -10.15 2.52 -16.36
CA HIS A 87 -8.70 2.61 -16.50
C HIS A 87 -8.29 2.19 -17.91
N THR A 88 -7.40 2.96 -18.49
CA THR A 88 -6.65 2.61 -19.70
C THR A 88 -5.21 3.07 -19.53
N ALA A 89 -4.33 2.68 -20.45
CA ALA A 89 -2.94 3.14 -20.44
C ALA A 89 -2.80 4.68 -20.40
N LYS A 90 -3.83 5.44 -20.88
CA LYS A 90 -3.78 6.91 -21.03
C LYS A 90 -4.77 7.67 -20.16
N LEU A 91 -5.77 6.98 -19.64
CA LEU A 91 -6.90 7.60 -18.95
C LEU A 91 -7.24 6.85 -17.67
N ASP A 92 -7.47 7.60 -16.60
CA ASP A 92 -8.25 7.14 -15.46
C ASP A 92 -9.46 8.07 -15.30
N ASP A 93 -10.66 7.49 -15.26
CA ASP A 93 -11.90 8.18 -14.94
C ASP A 93 -12.54 7.48 -13.74
N ILE A 94 -12.60 8.18 -12.60
CA ILE A 94 -13.07 7.63 -11.34
C ILE A 94 -14.21 8.49 -10.84
N ASP A 95 -15.39 7.90 -10.73
CA ASP A 95 -16.56 8.50 -10.15
C ASP A 95 -16.84 7.94 -8.73
N LEU A 96 -16.94 8.83 -7.76
CA LEU A 96 -17.32 8.50 -6.39
C LEU A 96 -18.72 9.05 -6.12
N PHE A 97 -19.56 8.21 -5.50
CA PHE A 97 -20.94 8.56 -5.19
C PHE A 97 -21.21 8.50 -3.70
N SER A 98 -22.16 9.29 -3.24
CA SER A 98 -22.71 9.17 -1.89
C SER A 98 -23.55 7.89 -1.77
N PRO A 99 -23.84 7.42 -0.54
CA PRO A 99 -24.72 6.25 -0.36
C PRO A 99 -26.11 6.44 -0.98
N PHE A 100 -26.53 7.68 -1.23
CA PHE A 100 -27.82 8.04 -1.83
C PHE A 100 -27.76 8.28 -3.34
N GLY A 101 -26.61 8.00 -3.97
CA GLY A 101 -26.43 8.04 -5.44
C GLY A 101 -25.96 9.36 -6.02
N GLY A 102 -25.85 10.44 -5.24
CA GLY A 102 -25.27 11.69 -5.74
C GLY A 102 -23.76 11.59 -5.95
N LYS A 103 -23.23 12.08 -7.09
CA LYS A 103 -21.77 12.13 -7.34
C LYS A 103 -21.13 13.11 -6.36
N VAL A 104 -20.14 12.63 -5.58
CA VAL A 104 -19.42 13.43 -4.57
C VAL A 104 -18.04 13.87 -5.05
N ALA A 105 -17.45 13.13 -5.98
CA ALA A 105 -16.20 13.51 -6.63
C ALA A 105 -16.05 12.78 -7.96
N GLN A 106 -15.36 13.43 -8.88
CA GLN A 106 -14.87 12.83 -10.11
C GLN A 106 -13.39 13.12 -10.25
N ILE A 107 -12.61 12.11 -10.58
CA ILE A 107 -11.18 12.24 -10.86
C ILE A 107 -10.95 11.82 -12.30
N ASN A 108 -10.43 12.74 -13.10
CA ASN A 108 -10.01 12.47 -14.47
C ASN A 108 -8.50 12.66 -14.55
N LYS A 109 -7.79 11.62 -14.96
CA LYS A 109 -6.36 11.66 -15.25
C LYS A 109 -6.18 11.39 -16.74
N THR A 110 -5.38 12.21 -17.38
CA THR A 110 -4.98 12.10 -18.79
C THR A 110 -3.46 12.23 -18.90
N GLU A 111 -2.94 12.22 -20.11
CA GLU A 111 -1.52 12.51 -20.37
C GLU A 111 -1.14 13.97 -20.01
N ASP A 112 -2.10 14.90 -20.04
CA ASP A 112 -1.89 16.33 -19.75
C ASP A 112 -1.95 16.67 -18.27
N GLY A 113 -2.40 15.75 -17.41
CA GLY A 113 -2.54 15.96 -15.98
C GLY A 113 -3.77 15.34 -15.37
N VAL A 114 -4.09 15.76 -14.17
CA VAL A 114 -5.20 15.22 -13.39
C VAL A 114 -6.10 16.33 -12.86
N THR A 115 -7.39 16.08 -12.91
CA THR A 115 -8.43 16.99 -12.42
C THR A 115 -9.33 16.25 -11.44
N LEU A 116 -9.62 16.87 -10.29
CA LEU A 116 -10.66 16.44 -9.36
C LEU A 116 -11.77 17.49 -9.35
N THR A 117 -12.99 17.08 -9.64
CA THR A 117 -14.20 17.88 -9.51
C THR A 117 -14.95 17.40 -8.27
N ALA A 118 -15.11 18.27 -7.28
CA ALA A 118 -15.84 17.98 -6.05
C ALA A 118 -17.35 18.25 -6.21
N GLN A 119 -18.16 17.74 -5.29
CA GLN A 119 -19.62 17.86 -5.30
C GLN A 119 -20.10 19.33 -5.32
N ASP A 120 -19.36 20.24 -4.69
CA ASP A 120 -19.67 21.68 -4.65
C ASP A 120 -19.25 22.43 -5.91
N GLY A 121 -18.79 21.71 -6.95
CA GLY A 121 -18.31 22.25 -8.21
C GLY A 121 -16.89 22.79 -8.17
N LYS A 122 -16.18 22.70 -7.06
CA LYS A 122 -14.76 23.08 -7.01
C LYS A 122 -13.92 22.13 -7.84
N ILE A 123 -13.02 22.72 -8.59
CA ILE A 123 -12.09 21.99 -9.46
C ILE A 123 -10.66 22.17 -8.93
N TYR A 124 -9.99 21.05 -8.74
CA TYR A 124 -8.58 21.00 -8.36
C TYR A 124 -7.81 20.34 -9.50
N GLN A 125 -6.66 20.89 -9.85
CA GLN A 125 -5.82 20.40 -10.94
C GLN A 125 -4.38 20.24 -10.49
N ALA A 126 -3.70 19.21 -11.01
CA ALA A 126 -2.29 18.98 -10.79
C ALA A 126 -1.69 18.25 -12.00
N GLN A 127 -0.35 18.15 -12.04
CA GLN A 127 0.33 17.40 -13.09
C GLN A 127 0.21 15.89 -12.92
N ASP A 128 0.07 15.41 -11.68
CA ASP A 128 -0.05 14.01 -11.32
C ASP A 128 -1.01 13.82 -10.14
N THR A 129 -1.47 12.61 -9.95
CA THR A 129 -2.44 12.24 -8.91
C THR A 129 -1.88 12.33 -7.50
N GLU A 130 -0.60 12.10 -7.32
CA GLU A 130 0.09 12.25 -6.05
C GLU A 130 0.10 13.71 -5.59
N SER A 131 0.39 14.62 -6.52
CA SER A 131 0.34 16.07 -6.29
C SER A 131 -1.09 16.56 -6.04
N LEU A 132 -2.07 16.04 -6.78
CA LEU A 132 -3.48 16.35 -6.55
C LEU A 132 -3.93 15.93 -5.16
N THR A 133 -3.63 14.70 -4.75
CA THR A 133 -4.02 14.18 -3.44
C THR A 133 -3.23 14.85 -2.31
N GLN A 134 -1.99 15.25 -2.54
CA GLN A 134 -1.24 16.08 -1.60
C GLN A 134 -1.92 17.44 -1.39
N LEU A 135 -2.41 18.06 -2.47
CA LEU A 135 -3.10 19.36 -2.42
C LEU A 135 -4.46 19.28 -1.72
N THR A 136 -5.23 18.23 -2.00
CA THR A 136 -6.63 18.11 -1.56
C THR A 136 -6.79 17.38 -0.24
N LEU A 137 -5.94 16.40 0.03
CA LEU A 137 -5.99 15.53 1.22
C LEU A 137 -4.83 15.75 2.18
N GLY A 138 -3.78 16.48 1.76
CA GLY A 138 -2.57 16.71 2.55
C GLY A 138 -1.55 15.57 2.50
N TRP A 139 -1.64 14.62 1.57
CA TRP A 139 -0.76 13.45 1.42
C TRP A 139 -0.90 12.83 0.04
N ARG A 140 0.09 12.01 -0.34
CA ARG A 140 0.17 11.40 -1.66
C ARG A 140 -0.46 10.03 -1.67
N ILE A 141 -1.32 9.75 -2.66
CA ILE A 141 -1.84 8.42 -2.95
C ILE A 141 -1.20 7.96 -4.26
N PRO A 142 -0.50 6.80 -4.29
CA PRO A 142 0.18 6.32 -5.49
C PRO A 142 -0.82 5.67 -6.46
N PHE A 143 -1.53 6.48 -7.22
CA PHE A 143 -2.55 5.99 -8.16
C PHE A 143 -1.96 5.08 -9.25
N THR A 144 -0.71 5.32 -9.63
CA THR A 144 -0.03 4.47 -10.61
C THR A 144 0.11 3.04 -10.10
N SER A 145 0.45 2.89 -8.81
CA SER A 145 0.51 1.56 -8.18
C SER A 145 -0.88 0.99 -7.91
N LEU A 146 -1.87 1.85 -7.67
CA LEU A 146 -3.22 1.43 -7.32
C LEU A 146 -3.91 0.65 -8.44
N SER A 147 -3.73 1.04 -9.71
CA SER A 147 -4.30 0.32 -10.86
C SER A 147 -3.77 -1.11 -10.98
N ASP A 148 -2.50 -1.34 -10.66
CA ASP A 148 -1.92 -2.68 -10.60
C ASP A 148 -2.44 -3.48 -9.39
N TRP A 149 -2.50 -2.84 -8.22
CA TRP A 149 -2.94 -3.53 -7.01
C TRP A 149 -4.39 -3.98 -7.09
N ILE A 150 -5.30 -3.20 -7.68
CA ILE A 150 -6.71 -3.60 -7.70
C ILE A 150 -6.97 -4.79 -8.61
N ILE A 151 -6.13 -5.07 -9.60
CA ILE A 151 -6.23 -6.27 -10.45
C ILE A 151 -5.44 -7.47 -9.88
N GLY A 152 -4.78 -7.31 -8.73
CA GLY A 152 -4.14 -8.42 -8.01
C GLY A 152 -2.68 -8.66 -8.36
N ARG A 153 -1.96 -7.66 -8.86
CA ARG A 153 -0.52 -7.76 -9.14
C ARG A 153 0.29 -6.65 -8.44
N PRO A 154 1.57 -6.89 -8.14
CA PRO A 154 2.47 -5.82 -7.70
C PRO A 154 2.64 -4.77 -8.80
N ALA A 155 2.73 -3.50 -8.43
CA ALA A 155 3.12 -2.42 -9.33
C ALA A 155 4.62 -2.47 -9.65
N LYS A 156 5.07 -1.62 -10.59
CA LYS A 156 6.50 -1.47 -10.86
C LYS A 156 7.24 -0.99 -9.61
N GLY A 157 8.40 -1.56 -9.34
CA GLY A 157 9.22 -1.23 -8.18
C GLY A 157 9.38 -2.40 -7.21
N VAL A 158 9.79 -2.10 -5.97
CA VAL A 158 10.06 -3.12 -4.96
C VAL A 158 8.81 -3.36 -4.13
N ALA A 159 8.21 -4.54 -4.28
CA ALA A 159 7.21 -5.04 -3.36
C ALA A 159 7.86 -5.96 -2.32
N THR A 160 7.36 -5.94 -1.11
CA THR A 160 7.83 -6.78 0.01
C THR A 160 6.65 -7.49 0.66
N ASN A 161 6.95 -8.47 1.53
CA ASN A 161 5.92 -9.23 2.28
C ASN A 161 4.81 -9.81 1.37
N LEU A 162 5.21 -10.33 0.17
CA LEU A 162 4.26 -11.01 -0.68
C LEU A 162 3.86 -12.34 -0.04
N SER A 163 2.57 -12.58 -0.01
CA SER A 163 1.97 -13.84 0.43
C SER A 163 0.96 -14.30 -0.61
N TRP A 164 0.82 -15.61 -0.76
CA TRP A 164 -0.01 -16.26 -1.76
C TRP A 164 -1.03 -17.16 -1.05
N ASP A 165 -2.21 -17.30 -1.62
CA ASP A 165 -3.17 -18.30 -1.18
C ASP A 165 -2.84 -19.69 -1.77
N GLU A 166 -3.58 -20.70 -1.35
CA GLU A 166 -3.38 -22.11 -1.79
C GLU A 166 -3.57 -22.31 -3.30
N SER A 167 -4.26 -21.39 -3.96
CA SER A 167 -4.50 -21.41 -5.41
C SER A 167 -3.52 -20.52 -6.19
N GLY A 168 -2.50 -19.96 -5.53
CA GLY A 168 -1.48 -19.14 -6.14
C GLY A 168 -1.91 -17.70 -6.42
N LYS A 169 -3.03 -17.24 -5.85
CA LYS A 169 -3.41 -15.83 -5.95
C LYS A 169 -2.74 -15.01 -4.85
N LEU A 170 -2.42 -13.78 -5.14
CA LEU A 170 -1.80 -12.88 -4.18
C LEU A 170 -2.77 -12.63 -3.02
N SER A 171 -2.38 -12.93 -1.79
CA SER A 171 -3.18 -12.68 -0.58
C SER A 171 -2.76 -11.40 0.13
N LYS A 172 -1.47 -11.03 0.01
CA LYS A 172 -0.95 -9.82 0.63
C LYS A 172 0.30 -9.32 -0.09
N LEU A 173 0.50 -8.00 -0.08
CA LEU A 173 1.78 -7.37 -0.44
C LEU A 173 1.98 -6.07 0.38
N THR A 174 3.23 -5.63 0.48
CA THR A 174 3.59 -4.30 0.97
C THR A 174 4.39 -3.60 -0.12
N GLN A 175 3.93 -2.44 -0.55
CA GLN A 175 4.60 -1.63 -1.58
C GLN A 175 4.30 -0.15 -1.37
N ASP A 176 5.26 0.73 -1.62
CA ASP A 176 5.11 2.19 -1.54
C ASP A 176 4.54 2.69 -0.18
N GLY A 177 4.84 1.98 0.92
CA GLY A 177 4.31 2.28 2.25
C GLY A 177 2.86 1.85 2.48
N TRP A 178 2.27 1.12 1.54
CA TRP A 178 0.94 0.53 1.66
C TRP A 178 1.03 -0.97 1.92
N GLU A 179 0.14 -1.46 2.78
CA GLU A 179 -0.18 -2.87 2.92
C GLU A 179 -1.48 -3.12 2.15
N VAL A 180 -1.42 -4.02 1.17
CA VAL A 180 -2.57 -4.45 0.38
C VAL A 180 -2.90 -5.89 0.76
N SER A 181 -4.14 -6.14 1.13
CA SER A 181 -4.64 -7.47 1.49
C SER A 181 -5.82 -7.83 0.59
N TYR A 182 -5.73 -8.98 -0.05
CA TYR A 182 -6.76 -9.51 -0.93
C TYR A 182 -7.57 -10.54 -0.15
N MET A 183 -8.84 -10.20 0.09
CA MET A 183 -9.72 -11.00 0.93
C MET A 183 -10.51 -12.01 0.12
N GLU A 184 -10.92 -11.64 -1.07
CA GLU A 184 -11.75 -12.45 -1.96
C GLU A 184 -11.39 -12.18 -3.41
N TYR A 185 -11.59 -13.19 -4.26
CA TYR A 185 -11.43 -13.15 -5.71
C TYR A 185 -12.72 -13.60 -6.39
N GLN A 186 -12.95 -13.14 -7.60
CA GLN A 186 -14.04 -13.57 -8.48
C GLN A 186 -13.50 -13.92 -9.86
N ASN A 187 -14.14 -14.87 -10.54
CA ASN A 187 -13.77 -15.21 -11.90
C ASN A 187 -14.53 -14.32 -12.90
N LYS A 188 -13.77 -13.69 -13.80
CA LYS A 188 -14.32 -12.92 -14.93
C LYS A 188 -13.52 -13.28 -16.18
N ASN A 189 -14.19 -13.75 -17.22
CA ASN A 189 -13.56 -14.15 -18.49
C ASN A 189 -12.36 -15.12 -18.29
N ASN A 190 -12.51 -16.13 -17.41
CA ASN A 190 -11.46 -17.08 -17.02
C ASN A 190 -10.24 -16.44 -16.31
N LEU A 191 -10.34 -15.21 -15.85
CA LEU A 191 -9.35 -14.56 -15.00
C LEU A 191 -9.89 -14.44 -13.59
N ASP A 192 -9.08 -14.82 -12.60
CA ASP A 192 -9.39 -14.58 -11.21
C ASP A 192 -8.91 -13.19 -10.81
N LEU A 193 -9.86 -12.27 -10.64
CA LEU A 193 -9.62 -10.88 -10.26
C LEU A 193 -10.10 -10.63 -8.83
N PRO A 194 -9.45 -9.73 -8.08
CA PRO A 194 -9.90 -9.41 -6.73
C PRO A 194 -11.36 -8.90 -6.73
N SER A 195 -12.14 -9.35 -5.76
CA SER A 195 -13.49 -8.82 -5.48
C SER A 195 -13.56 -8.09 -4.15
N LYS A 196 -12.61 -8.32 -3.24
CA LYS A 196 -12.54 -7.59 -1.97
C LYS A 196 -11.10 -7.33 -1.58
N ILE A 197 -10.75 -6.05 -1.45
CA ILE A 197 -9.40 -5.59 -1.16
C ILE A 197 -9.43 -4.64 0.03
N ASN A 198 -8.42 -4.74 0.88
CA ASN A 198 -8.15 -3.76 1.93
C ASN A 198 -6.76 -3.17 1.70
N LEU A 199 -6.67 -1.86 1.59
CA LEU A 199 -5.42 -1.13 1.43
C LEU A 199 -5.23 -0.24 2.66
N ARG A 200 -4.07 -0.32 3.28
CA ARG A 200 -3.79 0.39 4.52
C ARG A 200 -2.40 1.00 4.51
N ASN A 201 -2.30 2.21 5.06
CA ASN A 201 -1.05 2.83 5.46
C ASN A 201 -1.18 3.45 6.87
N ALA A 202 -0.19 4.22 7.31
CA ALA A 202 -0.18 4.85 8.63
C ALA A 202 -1.33 5.86 8.86
N LYS A 203 -1.97 6.36 7.80
CA LYS A 203 -2.95 7.48 7.87
C LYS A 203 -4.35 7.09 7.40
N MET A 204 -4.47 6.02 6.60
CA MET A 204 -5.69 5.68 5.88
C MET A 204 -5.91 4.18 5.81
N ASN A 205 -7.18 3.82 5.85
CA ASN A 205 -7.66 2.49 5.50
C ASN A 205 -8.70 2.63 4.39
N VAL A 206 -8.50 1.91 3.30
CA VAL A 206 -9.42 1.85 2.16
C VAL A 206 -9.90 0.43 2.02
N ARG A 207 -11.21 0.22 2.05
CA ARG A 207 -11.86 -1.04 1.72
C ARG A 207 -12.55 -0.90 0.38
N LEU A 208 -12.24 -1.78 -0.54
CA LEU A 208 -12.85 -1.84 -1.85
C LEU A 208 -13.56 -3.19 -2.01
N VAL A 209 -14.83 -3.15 -2.39
CA VAL A 209 -15.62 -4.31 -2.82
C VAL A 209 -15.96 -4.09 -4.27
N ILE A 210 -15.43 -4.93 -5.15
CA ILE A 210 -15.66 -4.86 -6.59
C ILE A 210 -16.77 -5.81 -6.92
N GLU A 211 -17.89 -5.27 -7.42
CA GLU A 211 -19.12 -5.99 -7.72
C GLU A 211 -19.09 -6.53 -9.16
N ASP A 212 -18.51 -5.75 -10.07
CA ASP A 212 -18.35 -6.17 -11.46
C ASP A 212 -17.06 -5.64 -12.09
N TRP A 213 -16.52 -6.44 -13.00
CA TRP A 213 -15.42 -6.13 -13.90
C TRP A 213 -15.90 -6.16 -15.35
N ASP A 214 -15.52 -5.16 -16.12
CA ASP A 214 -15.65 -5.15 -17.59
C ASP A 214 -14.21 -5.02 -18.15
N LEU A 215 -13.70 -6.13 -18.68
CA LEU A 215 -12.38 -6.20 -19.28
C LEU A 215 -12.55 -5.91 -20.78
N VAL A 216 -11.91 -4.84 -21.23
CA VAL A 216 -11.87 -4.56 -22.66
C VAL A 216 -11.10 -5.70 -23.32
N GLU A 217 -11.80 -6.55 -24.08
CA GLU A 217 -11.14 -7.58 -24.87
C GLU A 217 -10.20 -6.90 -25.86
N ILE A 218 -8.91 -7.21 -25.75
CA ILE A 218 -7.96 -6.90 -26.83
C ILE A 218 -8.39 -7.82 -27.97
N THR A 219 -9.27 -7.33 -28.82
CA THR A 219 -9.53 -7.98 -30.10
C THR A 219 -8.19 -7.96 -30.82
N THR A 220 -7.49 -9.07 -30.74
CA THR A 220 -6.35 -9.35 -31.63
C THR A 220 -6.93 -9.24 -33.02
N ALA A 221 -6.64 -8.12 -33.70
CA ALA A 221 -7.03 -7.97 -35.10
C ALA A 221 -6.47 -9.19 -35.82
N GLN A 222 -7.36 -10.13 -36.08
CA GLN A 222 -7.09 -11.23 -36.97
C GLN A 222 -6.61 -10.60 -38.28
N SER A 223 -5.33 -10.78 -38.57
CA SER A 223 -4.74 -10.54 -39.87
C SER A 223 -5.67 -11.26 -40.88
N LEU A 224 -6.47 -10.49 -41.60
CA LEU A 224 -7.15 -10.96 -42.80
C LEU A 224 -6.10 -11.36 -43.79
N PRO A 225 -6.35 -12.47 -44.49
CA PRO A 225 -5.45 -13.05 -45.48
C PRO A 225 -5.22 -12.15 -46.69
#